data_19cb13d0d425404778f98221204f518e
#
_entry.id   19cb13d0d425404778f98221204f518e
#
_cell.length_a   1.000
_cell.length_b   1.000
_cell.length_c   1.000
_cell.angle_alpha   90.00
_cell.angle_beta   90.00
_cell.angle_gamma   90.00
#
_symmetry.space_group_name_H-M   'P 1'
#
loop_
_entity.id
_entity.type
_entity.pdbx_description
1 polymer ?
#
loop_
_entity_poly.entity_id
_entity_poly.type
_entity_poly.pdbx_seq_one_letter_code
_entity_poly.pdbx_strand_id
1 'polypeptide(L)'
;EAQVYIMGDDSAVLTALQSGQLDAGIVYADSADYLTGDFTVNSSPQNMVQLFALNNSATPFDDVRVRQAFEYAVNKDQIIDGVFAGYATELYSNFSPVMSYFYNDELEDVYTYDVDKAKELMAEAGYEDGFDITITVPSNYQKHIDTAQVIAQQLKQINVNATIEPVEWGQWLEQVYTNADYQTTVVGLTGKLDPNDILGRYVSDYAKNFMKYNNPDYDKLIEEAKTASDEERVELFKECQKMLTDDAAAVWICDPNAIAVTRSDLKGYTFYPVSFIDLSKLYYEE
;
A
#
# COMPACT_ATOMS: atom_id res chain seq x y z
N GLU A 1 24.03 -13.29 22.77
CA GLU A 1 23.67 -11.90 23.07
C GLU A 1 23.48 -11.16 21.75
N ALA A 2 22.44 -10.34 21.62
CA ALA A 2 22.20 -9.50 20.45
C ALA A 2 22.20 -8.03 20.87
N GLN A 3 22.77 -7.18 20.03
CA GLN A 3 22.82 -5.73 20.22
C GLN A 3 22.06 -5.07 19.06
N VAL A 4 21.08 -4.21 19.37
CA VAL A 4 20.25 -3.52 18.37
C VAL A 4 20.65 -2.05 18.31
N TYR A 5 20.86 -1.57 17.07
CA TYR A 5 21.17 -0.16 16.78
C TYR A 5 20.00 0.46 16.01
N ILE A 6 19.61 1.67 16.40
CA ILE A 6 18.61 2.46 15.66
C ILE A 6 19.39 3.43 14.78
N MET A 7 19.24 3.29 13.47
CA MET A 7 19.89 4.13 12.47
C MET A 7 18.85 4.88 11.65
N GLY A 8 19.14 6.12 11.28
CA GLY A 8 18.16 7.02 10.66
C GLY A 8 18.10 6.97 9.13
N ASP A 9 19.09 6.31 8.49
CA ASP A 9 19.17 6.22 7.02
C ASP A 9 19.88 4.95 6.57
N ASP A 10 19.55 4.53 5.35
CA ASP A 10 20.08 3.31 4.73
C ASP A 10 21.60 3.38 4.49
N SER A 11 22.14 4.56 4.15
CA SER A 11 23.57 4.73 3.89
C SER A 11 24.41 4.39 5.12
N ALA A 12 23.92 4.78 6.31
CA ALA A 12 24.57 4.43 7.58
C ALA A 12 24.50 2.92 7.84
N VAL A 13 23.35 2.28 7.56
CA VAL A 13 23.16 0.82 7.70
C VAL A 13 24.10 0.08 6.74
N LEU A 14 24.15 0.46 5.47
CA LEU A 14 25.04 -0.16 4.46
C LEU A 14 26.51 -0.03 4.84
N THR A 15 26.94 1.16 5.30
CA THR A 15 28.32 1.40 5.75
C THR A 15 28.67 0.52 6.95
N ALA A 16 27.75 0.39 7.90
CA ALA A 16 27.94 -0.44 9.09
C ALA A 16 27.99 -1.95 8.76
N LEU A 17 27.17 -2.41 7.82
CA LEU A 17 27.25 -3.78 7.29
C LEU A 17 28.60 -4.03 6.60
N GLN A 18 29.00 -3.16 5.67
CA GLN A 18 30.25 -3.30 4.92
C GLN A 18 31.50 -3.23 5.80
N SER A 19 31.47 -2.46 6.89
CA SER A 19 32.57 -2.39 7.86
C SER A 19 32.56 -3.54 8.87
N GLY A 20 31.55 -4.42 8.86
CA GLY A 20 31.41 -5.50 9.84
C GLY A 20 30.97 -5.03 11.24
N GLN A 21 30.45 -3.81 11.35
CA GLN A 21 29.86 -3.31 12.58
C GLN A 21 28.46 -3.90 12.84
N LEU A 22 27.75 -4.23 11.77
CA LEU A 22 26.46 -4.91 11.81
C LEU A 22 26.54 -6.27 11.10
N ASP A 23 25.85 -7.25 11.65
CA ASP A 23 25.67 -8.59 11.06
C ASP A 23 24.38 -8.68 10.24
N ALA A 24 23.40 -7.85 10.55
CA ALA A 24 22.13 -7.72 9.82
C ALA A 24 21.62 -6.28 9.86
N GLY A 25 20.87 -5.89 8.83
CA GLY A 25 20.22 -4.57 8.74
C GLY A 25 18.98 -4.59 7.89
N ILE A 26 18.02 -3.71 8.20
CA ILE A 26 16.84 -3.48 7.37
C ILE A 26 17.12 -2.25 6.50
N VAL A 27 16.87 -2.34 5.20
CA VAL A 27 17.13 -1.28 4.22
C VAL A 27 15.99 -1.25 3.20
N TYR A 28 15.91 -0.18 2.39
CA TYR A 28 15.09 -0.19 1.19
C TYR A 28 15.70 -1.06 0.09
N ALA A 29 14.87 -1.57 -0.81
CA ALA A 29 15.27 -2.50 -1.86
C ALA A 29 16.36 -1.94 -2.77
N ASP A 30 16.20 -0.69 -3.22
CA ASP A 30 17.16 0.03 -4.05
C ASP A 30 18.52 0.27 -3.35
N SER A 31 18.53 0.29 -2.02
CA SER A 31 19.75 0.41 -1.23
C SER A 31 20.51 -0.91 -1.15
N ALA A 32 19.83 -2.05 -1.13
CA ALA A 32 20.45 -3.37 -1.04
C ALA A 32 21.38 -3.68 -2.24
N ASP A 33 21.08 -3.15 -3.42
CA ASP A 33 21.86 -3.36 -4.64
C ASP A 33 23.28 -2.70 -4.58
N TYR A 34 23.48 -1.75 -3.68
CA TYR A 34 24.80 -1.12 -3.48
C TYR A 34 25.74 -1.90 -2.55
N LEU A 35 25.27 -2.97 -1.93
CA LEU A 35 26.09 -3.81 -1.08
C LEU A 35 27.09 -4.62 -1.90
N THR A 36 28.34 -4.61 -1.46
CA THR A 36 29.42 -5.43 -2.01
C THR A 36 29.98 -6.30 -0.90
N GLY A 37 30.22 -7.57 -1.20
CA GLY A 37 30.75 -8.51 -0.22
C GLY A 37 29.84 -9.72 -0.03
N ASP A 38 30.04 -10.42 1.06
CA ASP A 38 29.37 -11.70 1.33
C ASP A 38 28.11 -11.49 2.20
N PHE A 39 27.03 -11.04 1.50
CA PHE A 39 25.75 -10.75 2.12
C PHE A 39 24.61 -11.54 1.44
N THR A 40 23.57 -11.82 2.21
CA THR A 40 22.31 -12.36 1.71
C THR A 40 21.24 -11.29 1.82
N VAL A 41 20.57 -11.00 0.70
CA VAL A 41 19.38 -10.13 0.67
C VAL A 41 18.15 -11.00 0.88
N ASN A 42 17.47 -10.81 1.99
CA ASN A 42 16.21 -11.47 2.31
C ASN A 42 15.07 -10.49 2.00
N SER A 43 14.05 -10.96 1.29
CA SER A 43 12.91 -10.14 0.86
C SER A 43 11.60 -10.89 1.09
N SER A 44 10.58 -10.18 1.58
CA SER A 44 9.23 -10.72 1.76
C SER A 44 8.21 -9.58 1.80
N PRO A 45 6.98 -9.79 1.27
CA PRO A 45 5.87 -8.88 1.53
C PRO A 45 5.70 -8.65 3.03
N GLN A 46 5.36 -7.42 3.43
CA GLN A 46 5.36 -7.04 4.85
C GLN A 46 3.97 -6.85 5.46
N ASN A 47 2.90 -7.27 4.75
CA ASN A 47 1.52 -7.01 5.13
C ASN A 47 1.24 -5.50 5.22
N MET A 48 1.54 -4.80 4.15
CA MET A 48 1.24 -3.38 3.97
C MET A 48 0.40 -3.20 2.71
N VAL A 49 -0.50 -2.24 2.73
CA VAL A 49 -1.23 -1.82 1.54
C VAL A 49 -0.81 -0.40 1.21
N GLN A 50 0.03 -0.22 0.19
CA GLN A 50 0.24 1.08 -0.41
C GLN A 50 -0.90 1.33 -1.39
N LEU A 51 -1.53 2.47 -1.25
CA LEU A 51 -2.71 2.82 -2.01
C LEU A 51 -2.69 4.29 -2.45
N PHE A 52 -3.36 4.57 -3.55
CA PHE A 52 -3.74 5.90 -3.95
C PHE A 52 -5.18 6.13 -3.52
N ALA A 53 -5.34 6.81 -2.38
CA ALA A 53 -6.64 7.09 -1.79
C ALA A 53 -7.33 8.24 -2.51
N LEU A 54 -8.59 8.01 -2.82
CA LEU A 54 -9.52 8.98 -3.40
C LEU A 54 -10.53 9.37 -2.32
N ASN A 55 -10.82 10.65 -2.15
CA ASN A 55 -11.85 11.07 -1.21
C ASN A 55 -13.24 10.82 -1.82
N ASN A 56 -13.87 9.71 -1.47
CA ASN A 56 -15.13 9.26 -2.07
C ASN A 56 -16.33 10.20 -1.82
N SER A 57 -16.18 11.22 -0.96
CA SER A 57 -17.21 12.22 -0.73
C SER A 57 -16.98 13.54 -1.48
N ALA A 58 -15.83 13.68 -2.15
CA ALA A 58 -15.45 14.89 -2.85
C ALA A 58 -15.61 14.72 -4.37
N THR A 59 -16.27 15.66 -5.02
CA THR A 59 -16.34 15.72 -6.48
C THR A 59 -14.94 15.93 -7.07
N PRO A 60 -14.54 15.16 -8.11
CA PRO A 60 -15.36 14.23 -8.89
C PRO A 60 -15.34 12.77 -8.41
N PHE A 61 -14.70 12.47 -7.27
CA PHE A 61 -14.52 11.10 -6.75
C PHE A 61 -15.76 10.53 -6.05
N ASP A 62 -16.84 11.30 -5.91
CA ASP A 62 -18.17 10.84 -5.51
C ASP A 62 -18.84 9.99 -6.62
N ASP A 63 -18.39 10.08 -7.88
CA ASP A 63 -18.80 9.21 -8.97
C ASP A 63 -17.90 7.97 -9.06
N VAL A 64 -18.48 6.78 -8.92
CA VAL A 64 -17.75 5.50 -8.99
C VAL A 64 -17.03 5.30 -10.33
N ARG A 65 -17.59 5.80 -11.44
CA ARG A 65 -16.99 5.68 -12.78
C ARG A 65 -15.66 6.42 -12.87
N VAL A 66 -15.56 7.57 -12.21
CA VAL A 66 -14.29 8.31 -12.12
C VAL A 66 -13.25 7.50 -11.33
N ARG A 67 -13.64 6.90 -10.20
CA ARG A 67 -12.73 6.07 -9.40
C ARG A 67 -12.28 4.82 -10.16
N GLN A 68 -13.20 4.16 -10.87
CA GLN A 68 -12.89 3.02 -11.75
C GLN A 68 -11.96 3.43 -12.91
N ALA A 69 -12.16 4.63 -13.50
CA ALA A 69 -11.24 5.15 -14.51
C ALA A 69 -9.82 5.30 -13.98
N PHE A 70 -9.65 5.69 -12.73
CA PHE A 70 -8.34 5.80 -12.08
C PHE A 70 -7.71 4.43 -11.84
N GLU A 71 -8.48 3.39 -11.49
CA GLU A 71 -7.96 2.01 -11.41
C GLU A 71 -7.42 1.52 -12.77
N TYR A 72 -8.13 1.77 -13.87
CA TYR A 72 -7.68 1.43 -15.21
C TYR A 72 -6.52 2.30 -15.73
N ALA A 73 -6.39 3.54 -15.25
CA ALA A 73 -5.37 4.47 -15.72
C ALA A 73 -4.01 4.30 -15.02
N VAL A 74 -3.97 3.67 -13.85
CA VAL A 74 -2.75 3.48 -13.07
C VAL A 74 -2.10 2.15 -13.42
N ASN A 75 -0.91 2.23 -14.02
CA ASN A 75 -0.05 1.08 -14.30
C ASN A 75 0.77 0.76 -13.04
N LYS A 76 0.34 -0.27 -12.31
CA LYS A 76 0.95 -0.70 -11.04
C LYS A 76 2.34 -1.30 -11.25
N ASP A 77 2.56 -2.04 -12.34
CA ASP A 77 3.88 -2.61 -12.70
C ASP A 77 4.95 -1.53 -12.83
N GLN A 78 4.62 -0.41 -13.51
CA GLN A 78 5.56 0.71 -13.63
C GLN A 78 5.90 1.35 -12.27
N ILE A 79 4.98 1.34 -11.32
CA ILE A 79 5.23 1.81 -9.95
C ILE A 79 6.13 0.81 -9.23
N ILE A 80 5.83 -0.49 -9.30
CA ILE A 80 6.60 -1.57 -8.67
C ILE A 80 8.04 -1.54 -9.18
N ASP A 81 8.23 -1.49 -10.49
CA ASP A 81 9.56 -1.47 -11.10
C ASP A 81 10.30 -0.16 -10.82
N GLY A 82 9.65 0.98 -11.03
CA GLY A 82 10.29 2.30 -10.98
C GLY A 82 10.54 2.83 -9.57
N VAL A 83 9.66 2.50 -8.60
CA VAL A 83 9.75 3.02 -7.24
C VAL A 83 10.32 1.98 -6.28
N PHE A 84 9.97 0.70 -6.45
CA PHE A 84 10.36 -0.38 -5.55
C PHE A 84 11.39 -1.34 -6.13
N ALA A 85 11.96 -1.04 -7.30
CA ALA A 85 12.96 -1.87 -7.98
C ALA A 85 12.51 -3.34 -8.15
N GLY A 86 11.22 -3.58 -8.36
CA GLY A 86 10.61 -4.90 -8.45
C GLY A 86 10.35 -5.60 -7.11
N TYR A 87 10.71 -4.97 -5.98
CA TYR A 87 10.51 -5.56 -4.65
C TYR A 87 9.19 -5.12 -4.03
N ALA A 88 8.08 -5.46 -4.68
CA ALA A 88 6.73 -5.30 -4.15
C ALA A 88 5.81 -6.34 -4.78
N THR A 89 4.73 -6.67 -4.09
CA THR A 89 3.67 -7.53 -4.61
C THR A 89 2.50 -6.66 -5.03
N GLU A 90 2.03 -6.78 -6.27
CA GLU A 90 0.85 -6.06 -6.74
C GLU A 90 -0.38 -6.39 -5.89
N LEU A 91 -1.24 -5.40 -5.67
CA LEU A 91 -2.48 -5.58 -4.93
C LEU A 91 -3.70 -5.29 -5.80
N TYR A 92 -4.72 -6.11 -5.63
CA TYR A 92 -6.01 -6.02 -6.31
C TYR A 92 -7.16 -5.69 -5.34
N SER A 93 -6.84 -5.65 -4.06
CA SER A 93 -7.74 -5.28 -2.97
C SER A 93 -6.98 -4.61 -1.83
N ASN A 94 -7.71 -4.24 -0.78
CA ASN A 94 -7.15 -3.69 0.45
C ASN A 94 -6.43 -4.71 1.36
N PHE A 95 -6.14 -5.90 0.84
CA PHE A 95 -5.47 -6.99 1.56
C PHE A 95 -4.18 -7.41 0.89
N SER A 96 -3.16 -7.71 1.69
CA SER A 96 -1.94 -8.38 1.22
C SER A 96 -2.16 -9.89 1.10
N PRO A 97 -1.61 -10.56 0.06
CA PRO A 97 -1.60 -12.02 -0.06
C PRO A 97 -0.90 -12.75 1.10
N VAL A 98 -0.10 -12.04 1.90
CA VAL A 98 0.49 -12.57 3.16
C VAL A 98 -0.60 -13.07 4.11
N MET A 99 -1.78 -12.47 4.07
CA MET A 99 -2.96 -12.88 4.81
C MET A 99 -3.76 -13.97 4.08
N SER A 100 -3.09 -14.97 3.52
CA SER A 100 -3.59 -15.94 2.55
C SER A 100 -4.91 -16.63 2.93
N TYR A 101 -5.18 -16.81 4.23
CA TYR A 101 -6.43 -17.41 4.71
C TYR A 101 -7.66 -16.54 4.46
N PHE A 102 -7.48 -15.20 4.42
CA PHE A 102 -8.54 -14.23 4.24
C PHE A 102 -8.48 -13.51 2.88
N TYR A 103 -7.38 -13.67 2.15
CA TYR A 103 -7.18 -13.01 0.86
C TYR A 103 -8.17 -13.54 -0.18
N ASN A 104 -8.75 -12.63 -0.96
CA ASN A 104 -9.63 -12.96 -2.06
C ASN A 104 -8.86 -12.92 -3.39
N ASP A 105 -8.40 -14.07 -3.87
CA ASP A 105 -7.65 -14.23 -5.11
C ASP A 105 -8.52 -14.11 -6.39
N GLU A 106 -9.86 -14.17 -6.25
CA GLU A 106 -10.78 -13.92 -7.37
C GLU A 106 -10.76 -12.45 -7.84
N LEU A 107 -10.13 -11.55 -7.07
CA LEU A 107 -10.03 -10.13 -7.42
C LEU A 107 -8.81 -9.81 -8.27
N GLU A 108 -7.88 -10.75 -8.43
CA GLU A 108 -6.77 -10.60 -9.34
C GLU A 108 -7.34 -10.37 -10.75
N ASP A 109 -6.77 -9.38 -11.45
CA ASP A 109 -7.21 -9.00 -12.81
C ASP A 109 -8.60 -8.35 -12.96
N VAL A 110 -9.29 -7.95 -11.88
CA VAL A 110 -10.55 -7.18 -11.98
C VAL A 110 -10.30 -5.84 -12.68
N TYR A 111 -9.19 -5.17 -12.34
CA TYR A 111 -8.73 -3.96 -13.01
C TYR A 111 -7.35 -4.20 -13.61
N THR A 112 -7.28 -4.30 -14.94
CA THR A 112 -6.02 -4.33 -15.69
C THR A 112 -5.76 -2.96 -16.31
N TYR A 113 -4.49 -2.55 -16.40
CA TYR A 113 -4.14 -1.26 -17.00
C TYR A 113 -4.70 -1.13 -18.42
N ASP A 114 -5.65 -0.21 -18.61
CA ASP A 114 -6.36 0.05 -19.88
C ASP A 114 -6.76 1.53 -19.96
N VAL A 115 -5.95 2.32 -20.62
CA VAL A 115 -6.17 3.77 -20.78
C VAL A 115 -7.40 4.07 -21.63
N ASP A 116 -7.74 3.24 -22.59
CA ASP A 116 -8.90 3.47 -23.44
C ASP A 116 -10.19 3.23 -22.65
N LYS A 117 -10.22 2.20 -21.81
CA LYS A 117 -11.32 1.96 -20.87
C LYS A 117 -11.45 3.08 -19.84
N ALA A 118 -10.31 3.58 -19.32
CA ALA A 118 -10.32 4.73 -18.42
C ALA A 118 -10.94 5.98 -19.08
N LYS A 119 -10.58 6.29 -20.33
CA LYS A 119 -11.17 7.41 -21.10
C LYS A 119 -12.67 7.24 -21.34
N GLU A 120 -13.10 6.02 -21.65
CA GLU A 120 -14.52 5.71 -21.82
C GLU A 120 -15.30 6.05 -20.54
N LEU A 121 -14.85 5.59 -19.39
CA LEU A 121 -15.47 5.85 -18.09
C LEU A 121 -15.45 7.33 -17.72
N MET A 122 -14.35 8.05 -18.01
CA MET A 122 -14.28 9.51 -17.83
C MET A 122 -15.31 10.24 -18.67
N ALA A 123 -15.49 9.85 -19.95
CA ALA A 123 -16.50 10.44 -20.84
C ALA A 123 -17.92 10.12 -20.36
N GLU A 124 -18.21 8.88 -19.94
CA GLU A 124 -19.50 8.48 -19.38
C GLU A 124 -19.84 9.27 -18.10
N ALA A 125 -18.84 9.64 -17.31
CA ALA A 125 -18.97 10.45 -16.12
C ALA A 125 -19.08 11.97 -16.43
N GLY A 126 -18.87 12.37 -17.69
CA GLY A 126 -18.90 13.77 -18.12
C GLY A 126 -17.59 14.53 -17.90
N TYR A 127 -16.47 13.83 -17.80
CA TYR A 127 -15.12 14.38 -17.57
C TYR A 127 -14.15 14.04 -18.71
N GLU A 128 -14.60 13.97 -19.95
CA GLU A 128 -13.79 13.69 -21.13
C GLU A 128 -12.65 14.71 -21.35
N ASP A 129 -12.87 15.96 -20.95
CA ASP A 129 -11.86 17.02 -21.00
C ASP A 129 -10.88 16.98 -19.81
N GLY A 130 -11.11 16.07 -18.85
CA GLY A 130 -10.31 15.92 -17.63
C GLY A 130 -10.55 17.02 -16.61
N PHE A 131 -9.69 17.06 -15.61
CA PHE A 131 -9.74 18.04 -14.51
C PHE A 131 -8.37 18.12 -13.79
N ASP A 132 -8.23 19.10 -12.92
CA ASP A 132 -7.05 19.26 -12.06
C ASP A 132 -7.32 18.66 -10.67
N ILE A 133 -6.31 17.97 -10.12
CA ILE A 133 -6.33 17.44 -8.76
C ILE A 133 -5.07 17.78 -7.98
N THR A 134 -5.17 17.68 -6.65
CA THR A 134 -4.02 17.70 -5.73
C THR A 134 -3.82 16.34 -5.13
N ILE A 135 -2.57 15.84 -5.16
CA ILE A 135 -2.11 14.66 -4.44
C ILE A 135 -1.35 15.14 -3.20
N THR A 136 -2.00 15.17 -2.05
CA THR A 136 -1.36 15.55 -0.78
C THR A 136 -0.61 14.36 -0.22
N VAL A 137 0.71 14.46 -0.03
CA VAL A 137 1.55 13.36 0.43
C VAL A 137 2.36 13.73 1.66
N PRO A 138 2.63 12.78 2.60
CA PRO A 138 3.50 13.07 3.72
C PRO A 138 4.96 13.19 3.25
N SER A 139 5.61 14.33 3.55
CA SER A 139 6.93 14.71 3.02
C SER A 139 8.09 13.87 3.54
N ASN A 140 7.90 13.15 4.64
CA ASN A 140 8.93 12.27 5.23
C ASN A 140 8.94 10.85 4.66
N TYR A 141 8.07 10.53 3.70
CA TYR A 141 8.00 9.21 3.04
C TYR A 141 8.29 9.33 1.54
N GLN A 142 9.57 9.27 1.18
CA GLN A 142 10.00 9.48 -0.21
C GLN A 142 9.30 8.52 -1.19
N LYS A 143 9.11 7.25 -0.83
CA LYS A 143 8.43 6.27 -1.69
C LYS A 143 6.97 6.64 -2.02
N HIS A 144 6.27 7.34 -1.11
CA HIS A 144 4.93 7.87 -1.40
C HIS A 144 4.97 9.04 -2.38
N ILE A 145 5.98 9.91 -2.25
CA ILE A 145 6.20 11.02 -3.19
C ILE A 145 6.54 10.48 -4.58
N ASP A 146 7.46 9.54 -4.68
CA ASP A 146 7.88 8.93 -5.95
C ASP A 146 6.69 8.22 -6.64
N THR A 147 5.89 7.47 -5.87
CA THR A 147 4.66 6.84 -6.37
C THR A 147 3.68 7.89 -6.89
N ALA A 148 3.47 9.00 -6.16
CA ALA A 148 2.60 10.08 -6.59
C ALA A 148 3.09 10.73 -7.90
N GLN A 149 4.42 10.85 -8.09
CA GLN A 149 5.00 11.38 -9.33
C GLN A 149 4.70 10.46 -10.54
N VAL A 150 4.84 9.15 -10.37
CA VAL A 150 4.49 8.19 -11.43
C VAL A 150 3.01 8.27 -11.75
N ILE A 151 2.13 8.25 -10.75
CA ILE A 151 0.67 8.37 -10.93
C ILE A 151 0.32 9.68 -11.63
N ALA A 152 0.88 10.82 -11.20
CA ALA A 152 0.63 12.12 -11.83
C ALA A 152 1.02 12.14 -13.32
N GLN A 153 2.06 11.41 -13.70
CA GLN A 153 2.44 11.28 -15.10
C GLN A 153 1.47 10.37 -15.89
N GLN A 154 1.00 9.28 -15.28
CA GLN A 154 0.08 8.34 -15.92
C GLN A 154 -1.31 8.97 -16.14
N LEU A 155 -1.83 9.71 -15.16
CA LEU A 155 -3.14 10.36 -15.22
C LEU A 155 -3.27 11.39 -16.34
N LYS A 156 -2.17 11.93 -16.86
CA LYS A 156 -2.19 12.82 -18.04
C LYS A 156 -2.79 12.14 -19.29
N GLN A 157 -2.74 10.82 -19.36
CA GLN A 157 -3.31 10.07 -20.48
C GLN A 157 -4.83 10.13 -20.52
N ILE A 158 -5.48 10.43 -19.38
CA ILE A 158 -6.93 10.66 -19.24
C ILE A 158 -7.25 12.14 -18.98
N ASN A 159 -6.38 13.06 -19.41
CA ASN A 159 -6.51 14.51 -19.27
C ASN A 159 -6.59 15.01 -17.83
N VAL A 160 -6.15 14.23 -16.83
CA VAL A 160 -6.10 14.67 -15.43
C VAL A 160 -4.71 15.22 -15.12
N ASN A 161 -4.67 16.48 -14.64
CA ASN A 161 -3.43 17.13 -14.20
C ASN A 161 -3.33 17.06 -12.67
N ALA A 162 -2.37 16.33 -12.18
CA ALA A 162 -2.14 16.18 -10.76
C ALA A 162 -0.97 17.05 -10.27
N THR A 163 -1.24 17.90 -9.27
CA THR A 163 -0.22 18.64 -8.53
C THR A 163 0.11 17.91 -7.25
N ILE A 164 1.39 17.63 -7.00
CA ILE A 164 1.83 16.96 -5.78
C ILE A 164 2.12 18.01 -4.71
N GLU A 165 1.51 17.85 -3.56
CA GLU A 165 1.66 18.71 -2.39
C GLU A 165 2.26 17.92 -1.20
N PRO A 166 3.60 17.96 -1.02
CA PRO A 166 4.22 17.36 0.16
C PRO A 166 3.94 18.22 1.40
N VAL A 167 3.41 17.57 2.46
CA VAL A 167 3.12 18.21 3.75
C VAL A 167 3.82 17.49 4.89
N GLU A 168 4.10 18.17 5.99
CA GLU A 168 4.64 17.57 7.19
C GLU A 168 3.71 16.47 7.75
N TRP A 169 4.29 15.43 8.35
CA TRP A 169 3.52 14.28 8.85
C TRP A 169 2.38 14.66 9.81
N GLY A 170 2.66 15.58 10.72
CA GLY A 170 1.63 16.07 11.65
C GLY A 170 0.48 16.77 10.93
N GLN A 171 0.79 17.59 9.91
CA GLN A 171 -0.21 18.24 9.07
C GLN A 171 -0.99 17.21 8.26
N TRP A 172 -0.33 16.20 7.67
CA TRP A 172 -1.01 15.13 6.94
C TRP A 172 -2.00 14.38 7.85
N LEU A 173 -1.58 14.03 9.08
CA LEU A 173 -2.45 13.36 10.05
C LEU A 173 -3.68 14.20 10.42
N GLU A 174 -3.53 15.51 10.54
CA GLU A 174 -4.65 16.41 10.84
C GLU A 174 -5.54 16.61 9.62
N GLN A 175 -4.97 17.07 8.51
CA GLN A 175 -5.68 17.47 7.31
C GLN A 175 -6.32 16.27 6.60
N VAL A 176 -5.51 15.24 6.27
CA VAL A 176 -5.94 14.10 5.46
C VAL A 176 -6.63 13.04 6.33
N TYR A 177 -5.92 12.52 7.34
CA TYR A 177 -6.37 11.33 8.06
C TYR A 177 -7.50 11.62 9.05
N THR A 178 -7.49 12.79 9.71
CA THR A 178 -8.48 13.14 10.73
C THR A 178 -9.67 13.90 10.13
N ASN A 179 -9.39 14.94 9.35
CA ASN A 179 -10.42 15.84 8.84
C ASN A 179 -10.95 15.44 7.45
N ALA A 180 -10.24 14.54 6.74
CA ALA A 180 -10.52 14.18 5.35
C ALA A 180 -10.63 15.41 4.42
N ASP A 181 -9.84 16.45 4.69
CA ASP A 181 -9.74 17.68 3.89
C ASP A 181 -8.64 17.51 2.84
N TYR A 182 -8.94 16.74 1.80
CA TYR A 182 -8.04 16.45 0.70
C TYR A 182 -8.84 15.93 -0.51
N GLN A 183 -8.24 15.95 -1.69
CA GLN A 183 -8.81 15.31 -2.88
C GLN A 183 -8.27 13.87 -3.02
N THR A 184 -6.95 13.73 -3.10
CA THR A 184 -6.26 12.43 -3.21
C THR A 184 -4.99 12.40 -2.39
N THR A 185 -4.53 11.20 -2.01
CA THR A 185 -3.26 10.99 -1.30
C THR A 185 -2.65 9.64 -1.62
N VAL A 186 -1.33 9.53 -1.56
CA VAL A 186 -0.62 8.25 -1.57
C VAL A 186 -0.11 7.97 -0.16
N VAL A 187 -0.43 6.80 0.37
CA VAL A 187 -0.02 6.37 1.70
C VAL A 187 0.06 4.85 1.80
N GLY A 188 0.88 4.34 2.72
CA GLY A 188 0.94 2.93 3.08
C GLY A 188 0.18 2.66 4.39
N LEU A 189 -0.77 1.76 4.38
CA LEU A 189 -1.47 1.30 5.58
C LEU A 189 -0.88 -0.04 6.03
N THR A 190 -0.25 -0.04 7.19
CA THR A 190 0.25 -1.28 7.80
C THR A 190 -0.90 -2.22 8.11
N GLY A 191 -0.78 -3.46 7.69
CA GLY A 191 -1.71 -4.53 7.96
C GLY A 191 -1.79 -4.88 9.44
N LYS A 192 -2.78 -5.69 9.75
CA LYS A 192 -3.03 -6.25 11.08
C LYS A 192 -3.22 -7.76 10.93
N LEU A 193 -3.08 -8.51 12.02
CA LEU A 193 -3.37 -9.94 12.01
C LEU A 193 -4.87 -10.24 12.06
N ASP A 194 -5.66 -9.33 12.64
CA ASP A 194 -7.12 -9.45 12.62
C ASP A 194 -7.68 -8.70 11.39
N PRO A 195 -8.38 -9.41 10.48
CA PRO A 195 -9.05 -8.79 9.34
C PRO A 195 -10.07 -7.71 9.71
N ASN A 196 -10.72 -7.81 10.85
CA ASN A 196 -11.65 -6.76 11.31
C ASN A 196 -10.93 -5.41 11.50
N ASP A 197 -9.69 -5.41 11.96
CA ASP A 197 -8.89 -4.19 12.14
C ASP A 197 -8.49 -3.57 10.80
N ILE A 198 -8.47 -4.37 9.72
CA ILE A 198 -8.19 -3.91 8.37
C ILE A 198 -9.47 -3.40 7.71
N LEU A 199 -10.51 -4.25 7.65
CA LEU A 199 -11.76 -3.97 6.96
C LEU A 199 -12.63 -2.95 7.71
N GLY A 200 -12.59 -2.94 9.03
CA GLY A 200 -13.32 -1.95 9.85
C GLY A 200 -12.94 -0.49 9.58
N ARG A 201 -11.80 -0.25 8.91
CA ARG A 201 -11.39 1.12 8.52
C ARG A 201 -12.30 1.76 7.46
N TYR A 202 -13.05 0.96 6.73
CA TYR A 202 -13.90 1.40 5.61
C TYR A 202 -15.39 1.47 5.98
N VAL A 203 -15.74 1.11 7.21
CA VAL A 203 -17.12 1.25 7.71
C VAL A 203 -17.53 2.72 7.69
N SER A 204 -18.74 3.01 7.23
CA SER A 204 -19.21 4.36 6.90
C SER A 204 -19.12 5.33 8.08
N ASP A 205 -19.41 4.88 9.30
CA ASP A 205 -19.39 5.70 10.53
C ASP A 205 -18.05 5.61 11.30
N TYR A 206 -17.06 4.88 10.79
CA TYR A 206 -15.77 4.79 11.44
C TYR A 206 -15.04 6.13 11.41
N ALA A 207 -14.72 6.66 12.57
CA ALA A 207 -14.18 8.02 12.73
C ALA A 207 -12.88 8.27 11.94
N LYS A 208 -12.12 7.21 11.62
CA LYS A 208 -10.87 7.27 10.87
C LYS A 208 -11.01 6.74 9.44
N ASN A 209 -12.22 6.62 8.92
CA ASN A 209 -12.48 6.37 7.51
C ASN A 209 -12.18 7.66 6.72
N PHE A 210 -10.89 7.92 6.50
CA PHE A 210 -10.46 9.15 5.83
C PHE A 210 -10.79 9.17 4.35
N MET A 211 -10.99 8.01 3.71
CA MET A 211 -11.42 7.92 2.32
C MET A 211 -12.91 8.21 2.12
N LYS A 212 -13.67 8.30 3.22
CA LYS A 212 -15.12 8.57 3.19
C LYS A 212 -15.90 7.57 2.33
N TYR A 213 -15.40 6.34 2.22
CA TYR A 213 -16.16 5.24 1.64
C TYR A 213 -17.47 5.07 2.42
N ASN A 214 -18.58 4.94 1.71
CA ASN A 214 -19.91 4.86 2.34
C ASN A 214 -20.78 3.86 1.57
N ASN A 215 -20.92 2.67 2.13
CA ASN A 215 -21.75 1.62 1.56
C ASN A 215 -22.45 0.86 2.71
N PRO A 216 -23.79 1.05 2.89
CA PRO A 216 -24.54 0.40 3.97
C PRO A 216 -24.56 -1.12 3.90
N ASP A 217 -24.37 -1.72 2.73
CA ASP A 217 -24.31 -3.17 2.59
C ASP A 217 -22.94 -3.70 3.04
N TYR A 218 -21.86 -2.95 2.79
CA TYR A 218 -20.56 -3.21 3.37
C TYR A 218 -20.60 -3.19 4.92
N ASP A 219 -21.24 -2.17 5.48
CA ASP A 219 -21.36 -2.01 6.94
C ASP A 219 -22.07 -3.22 7.58
N LYS A 220 -23.09 -3.77 6.91
CA LYS A 220 -23.79 -4.97 7.36
C LYS A 220 -22.89 -6.19 7.37
N LEU A 221 -22.09 -6.40 6.32
CA LEU A 221 -21.17 -7.54 6.24
C LEU A 221 -20.15 -7.51 7.39
N ILE A 222 -19.61 -6.33 7.69
CA ILE A 222 -18.68 -6.16 8.82
C ILE A 222 -19.39 -6.45 10.17
N GLU A 223 -20.63 -6.03 10.33
CA GLU A 223 -21.38 -6.32 11.56
C GLU A 223 -21.69 -7.81 11.68
N GLU A 224 -22.10 -8.48 10.61
CA GLU A 224 -22.34 -9.92 10.56
C GLU A 224 -21.07 -10.72 10.89
N ALA A 225 -19.91 -10.30 10.39
CA ALA A 225 -18.64 -10.96 10.64
C ALA A 225 -18.25 -11.00 12.13
N LYS A 226 -18.76 -10.08 12.96
CA LYS A 226 -18.48 -10.05 14.42
C LYS A 226 -19.02 -11.27 15.17
N THR A 227 -20.09 -11.89 14.65
CA THR A 227 -20.79 -12.99 15.32
C THR A 227 -20.81 -14.29 14.52
N ALA A 228 -20.25 -14.28 13.31
CA ALA A 228 -20.18 -15.44 12.42
C ALA A 228 -19.15 -16.47 12.92
N SER A 229 -19.27 -17.72 12.46
CA SER A 229 -18.25 -18.76 12.63
C SER A 229 -16.96 -18.39 11.88
N ASP A 230 -15.86 -19.05 12.16
CA ASP A 230 -14.58 -18.75 11.50
C ASP A 230 -14.65 -18.95 9.97
N GLU A 231 -15.34 -19.99 9.51
CA GLU A 231 -15.52 -20.27 8.10
C GLU A 231 -16.41 -19.21 7.43
N GLU A 232 -17.54 -18.85 8.06
CA GLU A 232 -18.41 -17.81 7.53
C GLU A 232 -17.74 -16.44 7.49
N ARG A 233 -16.89 -16.12 8.47
CA ARG A 233 -16.12 -14.88 8.50
C ARG A 233 -15.17 -14.74 7.32
N VAL A 234 -14.55 -15.82 6.87
CA VAL A 234 -13.68 -15.79 5.68
C VAL A 234 -14.47 -15.33 4.46
N GLU A 235 -15.65 -15.91 4.23
CA GLU A 235 -16.49 -15.55 3.08
C GLU A 235 -16.99 -14.11 3.17
N LEU A 236 -17.43 -13.66 4.37
CA LEU A 236 -17.86 -12.28 4.59
C LEU A 236 -16.70 -11.29 4.33
N PHE A 237 -15.47 -11.62 4.76
CA PHE A 237 -14.32 -10.77 4.53
C PHE A 237 -13.88 -10.74 3.05
N LYS A 238 -14.02 -11.84 2.33
CA LYS A 238 -13.80 -11.87 0.88
C LYS A 238 -14.83 -11.02 0.14
N GLU A 239 -16.09 -11.07 0.56
CA GLU A 239 -17.13 -10.22 -0.01
C GLU A 239 -16.87 -8.73 0.30
N CYS A 240 -16.42 -8.40 1.51
CA CYS A 240 -15.99 -7.04 1.84
C CYS A 240 -14.85 -6.54 0.92
N GLN A 241 -13.85 -7.36 0.66
CA GLN A 241 -12.77 -7.04 -0.27
C GLN A 241 -13.32 -6.80 -1.67
N LYS A 242 -14.23 -7.68 -2.12
CA LYS A 242 -14.88 -7.54 -3.43
C LYS A 242 -15.63 -6.23 -3.56
N MET A 243 -16.43 -5.84 -2.57
CA MET A 243 -17.17 -4.58 -2.59
C MET A 243 -16.24 -3.36 -2.67
N LEU A 244 -15.14 -3.35 -1.90
CA LEU A 244 -14.16 -2.26 -1.95
C LEU A 244 -13.47 -2.16 -3.31
N THR A 245 -13.23 -3.31 -3.96
CA THR A 245 -12.64 -3.36 -5.30
C THR A 245 -13.66 -2.93 -6.36
N ASP A 246 -14.87 -3.51 -6.36
CA ASP A 246 -15.92 -3.18 -7.35
C ASP A 246 -16.30 -1.68 -7.30
N ASP A 247 -16.35 -1.09 -6.10
CA ASP A 247 -16.65 0.33 -5.88
C ASP A 247 -15.42 1.23 -6.12
N ALA A 248 -14.26 0.64 -6.44
CA ALA A 248 -12.98 1.35 -6.59
C ALA A 248 -12.76 2.35 -5.43
N ALA A 249 -12.91 1.90 -4.19
CA ALA A 249 -12.83 2.76 -3.01
C ALA A 249 -11.48 3.48 -2.91
N ALA A 250 -10.43 2.89 -3.44
CA ALA A 250 -9.10 3.45 -3.66
C ALA A 250 -8.42 2.66 -4.78
N VAL A 251 -7.33 3.17 -5.36
CA VAL A 251 -6.46 2.37 -6.21
C VAL A 251 -5.48 1.61 -5.30
N TRP A 252 -5.63 0.29 -5.25
CA TRP A 252 -4.77 -0.61 -4.48
C TRP A 252 -3.51 -0.88 -5.28
N ILE A 253 -2.33 -0.43 -4.79
CA ILE A 253 -1.11 -0.44 -5.61
C ILE A 253 -0.29 -1.69 -5.35
N CYS A 254 0.30 -1.80 -4.17
CA CYS A 254 1.20 -2.91 -3.86
C CYS A 254 1.40 -3.10 -2.35
N ASP A 255 1.92 -4.27 -1.98
CA ASP A 255 2.58 -4.53 -0.70
C ASP A 255 4.10 -4.43 -0.92
N PRO A 256 4.75 -3.32 -0.53
CA PRO A 256 6.19 -3.19 -0.64
C PRO A 256 6.89 -4.25 0.21
N ASN A 257 7.92 -4.89 -0.32
CA ASN A 257 8.66 -5.89 0.45
C ASN A 257 9.50 -5.26 1.57
N ALA A 258 9.51 -5.90 2.72
CA ALA A 258 10.55 -5.69 3.71
C ALA A 258 11.84 -6.34 3.20
N ILE A 259 12.94 -5.61 3.27
CA ILE A 259 14.27 -6.10 2.88
C ILE A 259 15.16 -6.13 4.11
N ALA A 260 15.70 -7.31 4.40
CA ALA A 260 16.71 -7.50 5.42
C ALA A 260 17.98 -8.05 4.78
N VAL A 261 19.08 -7.34 4.97
CA VAL A 261 20.40 -7.80 4.56
C VAL A 261 21.08 -8.44 5.74
N THR A 262 21.59 -9.66 5.56
CA THR A 262 22.38 -10.38 6.56
C THR A 262 23.75 -10.75 6.01
N ARG A 263 24.76 -10.90 6.85
CA ARG A 263 25.99 -11.61 6.46
C ARG A 263 25.59 -13.00 5.95
N SER A 264 26.31 -13.50 4.95
CA SER A 264 25.94 -14.79 4.33
C SER A 264 26.09 -15.97 5.26
N ASP A 265 26.93 -15.88 6.32
CA ASP A 265 27.06 -16.88 7.36
C ASP A 265 26.01 -16.76 8.49
N LEU A 266 25.23 -15.67 8.54
CA LEU A 266 24.12 -15.50 9.49
C LEU A 266 22.84 -16.07 8.90
N LYS A 267 22.31 -17.12 9.50
CA LYS A 267 21.13 -17.88 9.07
C LYS A 267 19.95 -17.69 10.02
N GLY A 268 18.76 -18.16 9.57
CA GLY A 268 17.55 -18.20 10.40
C GLY A 268 16.74 -16.91 10.42
N TYR A 269 17.11 -15.91 9.60
CA TYR A 269 16.27 -14.71 9.46
C TYR A 269 14.89 -15.09 8.88
N THR A 270 13.83 -14.64 9.53
CA THR A 270 12.44 -14.95 9.14
C THR A 270 11.59 -13.69 9.19
N PHE A 271 10.83 -13.45 8.13
CA PHE A 271 9.81 -12.40 8.10
C PHE A 271 8.50 -12.88 8.73
N TYR A 272 7.78 -11.94 9.29
CA TYR A 272 6.44 -12.16 9.86
C TYR A 272 5.47 -11.12 9.26
N PRO A 273 4.17 -11.42 9.15
CA PRO A 273 3.17 -10.50 8.61
C PRO A 273 2.88 -9.31 9.55
N VAL A 274 3.73 -9.10 10.52
CA VAL A 274 3.76 -7.96 11.45
C VAL A 274 5.22 -7.56 11.69
N SER A 275 5.45 -6.32 12.10
CA SER A 275 6.79 -5.81 12.41
C SER A 275 7.36 -6.50 13.65
N PHE A 276 7.98 -7.66 13.45
CA PHE A 276 8.58 -8.50 14.48
C PHE A 276 9.87 -9.15 13.98
N ILE A 277 10.91 -9.17 14.80
CA ILE A 277 12.19 -9.84 14.52
C ILE A 277 12.43 -10.90 15.60
N ASP A 278 12.47 -12.17 15.20
CA ASP A 278 12.78 -13.28 16.11
C ASP A 278 14.28 -13.56 16.12
N LEU A 279 14.98 -12.88 17.03
CA LEU A 279 16.43 -13.04 17.20
C LEU A 279 16.82 -14.44 17.71
N SER A 280 15.88 -15.21 18.29
CA SER A 280 16.16 -16.54 18.83
C SER A 280 16.46 -17.58 17.77
N LYS A 281 16.04 -17.34 16.52
CA LYS A 281 16.26 -18.21 15.38
C LYS A 281 17.57 -17.96 14.63
N LEU A 282 18.24 -16.83 14.94
CA LEU A 282 19.48 -16.47 14.26
C LEU A 282 20.65 -17.32 14.77
N TYR A 283 21.48 -17.83 13.86
CA TYR A 283 22.69 -18.55 14.16
C TYR A 283 23.73 -18.36 13.06
N TYR A 284 25.00 -18.52 13.41
CA TYR A 284 26.09 -18.53 12.43
C TYR A 284 26.30 -19.97 11.95
N GLU A 285 26.39 -20.12 10.63
CA GLU A 285 26.80 -21.35 10.00
C GLU A 285 28.33 -21.44 10.05
N GLU A 286 28.86 -22.60 10.55
CA GLU A 286 30.32 -22.83 10.68
C GLU A 286 30.98 -23.15 9.33
#